data_9f4c5b411075f1a57f8cd282e19f95ac
#
_entry.id   9f4c5b411075f1a57f8cd282e19f95ac
#
_cell.length_a   1.000
_cell.length_b   1.000
_cell.length_c   1.000
_cell.angle_alpha   90.00
_cell.angle_beta   90.00
_cell.angle_gamma   90.00
#
_symmetry.space_group_name_H-M   'P 1'
#
loop_
_entity.id
_entity.type
_entity.pdbx_description
1 polymer ?
#
loop_
_entity_poly.entity_id
_entity_poly.type
_entity_poly.pdbx_seq_one_letter_code
_entity_poly.pdbx_strand_id
1 'polypeptide(L)'
;MITATVSEINSLINRIEDVLFRIEKWEAIASYFRIFEGEDVDEFRPEYDYEETQKNIAEINEWIRYLRSKVSEAKINTYVEDYGMTFDELVMLEDDLINRMYALDNILGTDPDELRWRGLYGMNPIDTISGLDYEWELKKFESEKENGTTETGHDPENDRFWKEYEEVKEKIKRIDSDIKDLRRGMTVTVRGTWKQWNDSIREKEEYINSITDEYMVEDHDRIVRQHCSGIWHFSYTPRKISELTKSMYYTKWWELASDY
;
A
#
# COMPACT_ATOMS: atom_id res chain seq x y z
N MET A 1 -4.61 -31.12 -3.94
CA MET A 1 -3.67 -30.20 -3.23
C MET A 1 -2.68 -29.65 -4.23
N ILE A 2 -2.28 -28.40 -4.07
CA ILE A 2 -1.24 -27.73 -4.86
C ILE A 2 -0.08 -27.45 -3.94
N THR A 3 1.15 -27.72 -4.41
CA THR A 3 2.37 -27.13 -3.82
C THR A 3 2.86 -26.04 -4.77
N ALA A 4 2.96 -24.83 -4.28
CA ALA A 4 3.33 -23.64 -5.04
C ALA A 4 4.26 -22.75 -4.22
N THR A 5 4.95 -21.84 -4.87
CA THR A 5 5.75 -20.85 -4.15
C THR A 5 4.87 -19.86 -3.38
N VAL A 6 5.43 -19.27 -2.32
CA VAL A 6 4.76 -18.18 -1.57
C VAL A 6 4.34 -17.05 -2.50
N SER A 7 5.16 -16.74 -3.51
CA SER A 7 4.86 -15.69 -4.50
C SER A 7 3.63 -16.02 -5.34
N GLU A 8 3.50 -17.28 -5.81
CA GLU A 8 2.33 -17.72 -6.58
C GLU A 8 1.06 -17.68 -5.73
N ILE A 9 1.14 -18.10 -4.45
CA ILE A 9 0.00 -18.03 -3.53
C ILE A 9 -0.37 -16.58 -3.21
N ASN A 10 0.60 -15.68 -3.02
CA ASN A 10 0.32 -14.26 -2.84
C ASN A 10 -0.34 -13.64 -4.10
N SER A 11 0.10 -14.02 -5.30
CA SER A 11 -0.56 -13.59 -6.54
C SER A 11 -2.01 -14.09 -6.64
N LEU A 12 -2.28 -15.29 -6.13
CA LEU A 12 -3.64 -15.82 -6.04
C LEU A 12 -4.47 -15.02 -5.03
N ILE A 13 -3.90 -14.70 -3.86
CA ILE A 13 -4.56 -13.87 -2.84
C ILE A 13 -4.92 -12.51 -3.42
N ASN A 14 -3.99 -11.82 -4.06
CA ASN A 14 -4.22 -10.50 -4.65
C ASN A 14 -5.38 -10.53 -5.66
N ARG A 15 -5.43 -11.55 -6.53
CA ARG A 15 -6.56 -11.70 -7.46
C ARG A 15 -7.90 -11.90 -6.76
N ILE A 16 -7.91 -12.65 -5.66
CA ILE A 16 -9.12 -12.87 -4.85
C ILE A 16 -9.52 -11.55 -4.15
N GLU A 17 -8.55 -10.79 -3.65
CA GLU A 17 -8.77 -9.47 -3.03
C GLU A 17 -9.30 -8.44 -4.02
N ASP A 18 -8.84 -8.46 -5.27
CA ASP A 18 -9.38 -7.59 -6.33
C ASP A 18 -10.87 -7.85 -6.56
N VAL A 19 -11.29 -9.12 -6.57
CA VAL A 19 -12.72 -9.47 -6.71
C VAL A 19 -13.50 -9.05 -5.47
N LEU A 20 -12.99 -9.31 -4.26
CA LEU A 20 -13.60 -8.86 -3.00
C LEU A 20 -13.80 -7.34 -3.00
N PHE A 21 -12.75 -6.60 -3.33
CA PHE A 21 -12.79 -5.15 -3.39
C PHE A 21 -13.89 -4.65 -4.35
N ARG A 22 -14.04 -5.27 -5.52
CA ARG A 22 -15.10 -4.92 -6.48
C ARG A 22 -16.49 -5.17 -5.91
N ILE A 23 -16.70 -6.29 -5.20
CA ILE A 23 -17.99 -6.61 -4.58
C ILE A 23 -18.31 -5.62 -3.45
N GLU A 24 -17.37 -5.36 -2.55
CA GLU A 24 -17.53 -4.41 -1.44
C GLU A 24 -17.76 -2.97 -1.94
N LYS A 25 -17.04 -2.58 -3.00
CA LYS A 25 -17.21 -1.28 -3.63
C LYS A 25 -18.62 -1.13 -4.22
N TRP A 26 -19.12 -2.16 -4.92
CA TRP A 26 -20.47 -2.15 -5.43
C TRP A 26 -21.51 -2.11 -4.31
N GLU A 27 -21.33 -2.90 -3.26
CA GLU A 27 -22.19 -2.86 -2.09
C GLU A 27 -22.30 -1.46 -1.49
N ALA A 28 -21.17 -0.78 -1.30
CA ALA A 28 -21.15 0.58 -0.78
C ALA A 28 -21.91 1.58 -1.66
N ILE A 29 -21.86 1.41 -3.00
CA ILE A 29 -22.56 2.25 -3.97
C ILE A 29 -24.04 1.92 -4.02
N ALA A 30 -24.39 0.62 -4.09
CA ALA A 30 -25.76 0.17 -4.30
C ALA A 30 -26.62 0.27 -3.05
N SER A 31 -26.02 0.09 -1.86
CA SER A 31 -26.74 0.19 -0.58
C SER A 31 -27.09 1.62 -0.18
N TYR A 32 -26.36 2.62 -0.72
CA TYR A 32 -26.55 4.03 -0.40
C TYR A 32 -26.40 4.91 -1.64
N PHE A 33 -27.44 4.99 -2.47
CA PHE A 33 -27.46 5.80 -3.69
C PHE A 33 -28.27 7.08 -3.52
N ARG A 34 -28.02 8.07 -4.37
CA ARG A 34 -28.74 9.34 -4.39
C ARG A 34 -29.56 9.47 -5.66
N ILE A 35 -30.69 10.16 -5.52
CA ILE A 35 -31.55 10.57 -6.62
C ILE A 35 -31.71 12.10 -6.58
N PHE A 36 -32.01 12.70 -7.74
CA PHE A 36 -32.35 14.12 -7.81
C PHE A 36 -33.80 14.36 -7.49
N GLU A 37 -34.13 15.61 -7.13
CA GLU A 37 -35.53 16.01 -6.91
C GLU A 37 -36.36 15.81 -8.19
N GLY A 38 -37.44 15.02 -8.09
CA GLY A 38 -38.33 14.70 -9.21
C GLY A 38 -38.04 13.38 -9.92
N GLU A 39 -36.97 12.67 -9.53
CA GLU A 39 -36.69 11.31 -10.02
C GLU A 39 -37.49 10.27 -9.23
N ASP A 40 -37.90 9.19 -9.90
CA ASP A 40 -38.55 8.05 -9.26
C ASP A 40 -37.49 7.13 -8.63
N VAL A 41 -37.63 6.89 -7.32
CA VAL A 41 -36.69 6.03 -6.57
C VAL A 41 -36.63 4.61 -7.13
N ASP A 42 -37.78 4.06 -7.55
CA ASP A 42 -37.86 2.68 -8.03
C ASP A 42 -37.24 2.53 -9.43
N GLU A 43 -37.24 3.60 -10.23
CA GLU A 43 -36.62 3.63 -11.56
C GLU A 43 -35.08 3.60 -11.46
N PHE A 44 -34.53 4.30 -10.47
CA PHE A 44 -33.08 4.48 -10.32
C PHE A 44 -32.43 3.59 -9.22
N ARG A 45 -33.24 2.73 -8.60
CA ARG A 45 -32.73 1.80 -7.60
C ARG A 45 -31.78 0.79 -8.24
N PRO A 46 -30.48 0.70 -7.79
CA PRO A 46 -29.58 -0.33 -8.27
C PRO A 46 -30.06 -1.73 -7.88
N GLU A 47 -29.84 -2.69 -8.76
CA GLU A 47 -30.04 -4.09 -8.41
C GLU A 47 -29.01 -4.52 -7.35
N TYR A 48 -29.52 -4.94 -6.20
CA TYR A 48 -28.67 -5.31 -5.06
C TYR A 48 -29.37 -6.36 -4.20
N ASP A 49 -28.76 -7.54 -4.14
CA ASP A 49 -29.14 -8.61 -3.22
C ASP A 49 -28.18 -8.65 -2.04
N TYR A 50 -28.63 -8.16 -0.90
CA TYR A 50 -27.81 -8.10 0.32
C TYR A 50 -27.34 -9.48 0.78
N GLU A 51 -28.26 -10.47 0.80
CA GLU A 51 -27.96 -11.80 1.35
C GLU A 51 -26.93 -12.53 0.49
N GLU A 52 -27.11 -12.49 -0.82
CA GLU A 52 -26.17 -13.09 -1.78
C GLU A 52 -24.81 -12.38 -1.77
N THR A 53 -24.80 -11.06 -1.73
CA THR A 53 -23.58 -10.25 -1.66
C THR A 53 -22.80 -10.58 -0.39
N GLN A 54 -23.43 -10.58 0.78
CA GLN A 54 -22.78 -10.90 2.06
C GLN A 54 -22.26 -12.34 2.10
N LYS A 55 -22.98 -13.28 1.51
CA LYS A 55 -22.52 -14.67 1.38
C LYS A 55 -21.24 -14.74 0.52
N ASN A 56 -21.19 -14.04 -0.61
CA ASN A 56 -19.99 -13.99 -1.46
C ASN A 56 -18.81 -13.34 -0.76
N ILE A 57 -19.01 -12.24 -0.05
CA ILE A 57 -17.98 -11.56 0.76
C ILE A 57 -17.44 -12.51 1.84
N ALA A 58 -18.31 -13.19 2.58
CA ALA A 58 -17.91 -14.11 3.63
C ALA A 58 -17.10 -15.29 3.11
N GLU A 59 -17.49 -15.88 1.97
CA GLU A 59 -16.78 -16.98 1.33
C GLU A 59 -15.39 -16.55 0.82
N ILE A 60 -15.30 -15.41 0.17
CA ILE A 60 -14.01 -14.86 -0.31
C ILE A 60 -13.08 -14.55 0.85
N ASN A 61 -13.60 -13.96 1.94
CA ASN A 61 -12.81 -13.69 3.14
C ASN A 61 -12.31 -14.97 3.81
N GLU A 62 -13.08 -16.07 3.75
CA GLU A 62 -12.61 -17.38 4.23
C GLU A 62 -11.45 -17.90 3.36
N TRP A 63 -11.51 -17.74 2.04
CA TRP A 63 -10.42 -18.13 1.12
C TRP A 63 -9.14 -17.36 1.43
N ILE A 64 -9.22 -16.04 1.55
CA ILE A 64 -8.08 -15.16 1.87
C ILE A 64 -7.46 -15.58 3.20
N ARG A 65 -8.28 -15.76 4.24
CA ARG A 65 -7.82 -16.17 5.56
C ARG A 65 -7.11 -17.52 5.53
N TYR A 66 -7.68 -18.49 4.81
CA TYR A 66 -7.07 -19.81 4.64
C TYR A 66 -5.71 -19.72 3.95
N LEU A 67 -5.62 -19.02 2.82
CA LEU A 67 -4.38 -18.89 2.07
C LEU A 67 -3.31 -18.13 2.86
N ARG A 68 -3.66 -17.01 3.49
CA ARG A 68 -2.76 -16.25 4.36
C ARG A 68 -2.26 -17.06 5.55
N SER A 69 -3.13 -17.87 6.16
CA SER A 69 -2.72 -18.79 7.25
C SER A 69 -1.67 -19.79 6.77
N LYS A 70 -1.83 -20.35 5.56
CA LYS A 70 -0.86 -21.29 5.00
C LYS A 70 0.47 -20.65 4.64
N VAL A 71 0.46 -19.43 4.14
CA VAL A 71 1.67 -18.63 3.91
C VAL A 71 2.39 -18.32 5.22
N SER A 72 1.64 -17.90 6.25
CA SER A 72 2.21 -17.62 7.57
C SER A 72 2.82 -18.87 8.20
N GLU A 73 2.12 -20.00 8.13
CA GLU A 73 2.63 -21.30 8.60
C GLU A 73 3.96 -21.68 7.93
N ALA A 74 4.08 -21.46 6.62
CA ALA A 74 5.33 -21.72 5.89
C ALA A 74 6.47 -20.80 6.36
N LYS A 75 6.21 -19.52 6.58
CA LYS A 75 7.21 -18.55 7.04
C LYS A 75 7.74 -18.90 8.43
N ILE A 76 6.84 -19.24 9.38
CA ILE A 76 7.21 -19.60 10.75
C ILE A 76 7.99 -20.92 10.79
N ASN A 77 7.64 -21.88 9.92
CA ASN A 77 8.29 -23.18 9.88
C ASN A 77 9.60 -23.22 9.06
N THR A 78 9.92 -22.16 8.32
CA THR A 78 11.17 -22.06 7.57
C THR A 78 12.27 -21.52 8.46
N TYR A 79 13.19 -22.38 8.88
CA TYR A 79 14.36 -22.01 9.66
C TYR A 79 15.52 -21.61 8.75
N VAL A 80 16.16 -20.48 9.05
CA VAL A 80 17.28 -19.91 8.29
C VAL A 80 18.56 -20.13 9.07
N GLU A 81 19.31 -21.18 8.71
CA GLU A 81 20.49 -21.62 9.45
C GLU A 81 21.55 -20.54 9.61
N ASP A 82 21.81 -19.76 8.56
CA ASP A 82 22.82 -18.70 8.54
C ASP A 82 22.56 -17.60 9.58
N TYR A 83 21.31 -17.43 10.00
CA TYR A 83 20.90 -16.44 11.00
C TYR A 83 20.47 -17.06 12.32
N GLY A 84 20.28 -18.38 12.39
CA GLY A 84 19.88 -19.10 13.59
C GLY A 84 18.45 -18.77 14.04
N MET A 85 17.56 -18.38 13.13
CA MET A 85 16.19 -17.95 13.39
C MET A 85 15.23 -18.39 12.29
N THR A 86 13.91 -18.24 12.51
CA THR A 86 12.90 -18.47 11.47
C THR A 86 12.90 -17.36 10.44
N PHE A 87 12.29 -17.63 9.28
CA PHE A 87 12.13 -16.59 8.25
C PHE A 87 11.34 -15.38 8.74
N ASP A 88 10.32 -15.60 9.57
CA ASP A 88 9.49 -14.53 10.12
C ASP A 88 10.28 -13.66 11.09
N GLU A 89 11.11 -14.28 11.94
CA GLU A 89 12.04 -13.57 12.83
C GLU A 89 13.12 -12.79 12.05
N LEU A 90 13.57 -13.31 10.90
CA LEU A 90 14.51 -12.60 10.03
C LEU A 90 13.89 -11.34 9.42
N VAL A 91 12.62 -11.39 9.01
CA VAL A 91 11.87 -10.21 8.54
C VAL A 91 11.71 -9.18 9.65
N MET A 92 11.40 -9.62 10.88
CA MET A 92 11.32 -8.72 12.04
C MET A 92 12.67 -8.05 12.34
N LEU A 93 13.77 -8.80 12.20
CA LEU A 93 15.11 -8.25 12.37
C LEU A 93 15.44 -7.18 11.30
N GLU A 94 15.00 -7.39 10.06
CA GLU A 94 15.13 -6.38 9.00
C GLU A 94 14.39 -5.09 9.37
N ASP A 95 13.12 -5.19 9.81
CA ASP A 95 12.31 -4.05 10.25
C ASP A 95 12.95 -3.30 11.42
N ASP A 96 13.51 -4.03 12.41
CA ASP A 96 14.21 -3.43 13.55
C ASP A 96 15.47 -2.66 13.10
N LEU A 97 16.24 -3.21 12.15
CA LEU A 97 17.40 -2.54 11.59
C LEU A 97 17.05 -1.31 10.77
N ILE A 98 15.94 -1.35 9.99
CA ILE A 98 15.41 -0.20 9.26
C ILE A 98 15.03 0.91 10.25
N ASN A 99 14.32 0.58 11.32
CA ASN A 99 13.97 1.55 12.36
C ASN A 99 15.22 2.14 13.02
N ARG A 100 16.25 1.32 13.25
CA ARG A 100 17.54 1.81 13.78
C ARG A 100 18.24 2.74 12.80
N MET A 101 18.21 2.42 11.51
CA MET A 101 18.78 3.27 10.47
C MET A 101 18.07 4.64 10.42
N TYR A 102 16.73 4.68 10.46
CA TYR A 102 15.98 5.94 10.54
C TYR A 102 16.33 6.76 11.79
N ALA A 103 16.54 6.11 12.94
CA ALA A 103 16.96 6.81 14.14
C ALA A 103 18.34 7.45 13.98
N LEU A 104 19.27 6.75 13.32
CA LEU A 104 20.62 7.26 13.01
C LEU A 104 20.55 8.38 11.95
N ASP A 105 19.72 8.22 10.90
CA ASP A 105 19.49 9.27 9.91
C ASP A 105 19.01 10.57 10.55
N ASN A 106 18.07 10.49 11.49
CA ASN A 106 17.57 11.65 12.22
C ASN A 106 18.65 12.31 13.08
N ILE A 107 19.51 11.50 13.74
CA ILE A 107 20.57 12.02 14.60
C ILE A 107 21.68 12.66 13.75
N LEU A 108 22.04 12.02 12.65
CA LEU A 108 23.13 12.44 11.76
C LEU A 108 22.70 13.49 10.72
N GLY A 109 21.40 13.74 10.60
CA GLY A 109 20.87 14.68 9.61
C GLY A 109 21.04 14.21 8.16
N THR A 110 21.08 12.89 7.94
CA THR A 110 21.30 12.28 6.61
C THR A 110 20.02 12.00 5.84
N ASP A 111 18.83 12.28 6.38
CA ASP A 111 17.55 12.02 5.71
C ASP A 111 17.43 12.84 4.41
N PRO A 112 17.48 12.18 3.23
CA PRO A 112 17.39 12.86 1.94
C PRO A 112 16.03 13.51 1.71
N ASP A 113 14.96 12.97 2.31
CA ASP A 113 13.61 13.50 2.15
C ASP A 113 13.44 14.78 2.95
N GLU A 114 14.01 14.86 4.14
CA GLU A 114 14.03 16.10 4.91
C GLU A 114 14.82 17.20 4.20
N LEU A 115 15.98 16.88 3.64
CA LEU A 115 16.78 17.81 2.82
C LEU A 115 16.01 18.25 1.58
N ARG A 116 15.27 17.35 0.93
CA ARG A 116 14.44 17.64 -0.24
C ARG A 116 13.25 18.55 0.09
N TRP A 117 12.58 18.31 1.23
CA TRP A 117 11.48 19.15 1.71
C TRP A 117 11.96 20.57 2.04
N ARG A 118 13.10 20.70 2.71
CA ARG A 118 13.70 22.01 3.04
C ARG A 118 14.07 22.78 1.77
N GLY A 119 14.61 22.11 0.77
CA GLY A 119 14.91 22.73 -0.53
C GLY A 119 13.66 23.21 -1.30
N LEU A 120 12.53 22.49 -1.21
CA LEU A 120 11.26 22.85 -1.83
C LEU A 120 10.61 24.12 -1.21
N TYR A 121 10.83 24.36 0.08
CA TYR A 121 10.30 25.51 0.79
C TYR A 121 11.27 26.71 0.87
N GLY A 122 12.36 26.68 0.09
CA GLY A 122 13.34 27.77 0.05
C GLY A 122 14.18 27.91 1.31
N MET A 123 14.19 26.88 2.18
CA MET A 123 15.13 26.80 3.29
C MET A 123 16.52 26.45 2.77
N ASN A 124 17.52 27.16 3.24
CA ASN A 124 18.89 26.94 2.81
C ASN A 124 19.40 25.61 3.39
N PRO A 125 19.92 24.67 2.56
CA PRO A 125 20.48 23.41 3.06
C PRO A 125 21.62 23.59 4.07
N ILE A 126 22.21 24.76 4.16
CA ILE A 126 23.21 25.12 5.18
C ILE A 126 22.63 25.04 6.61
N ASP A 127 21.30 25.16 6.76
CA ASP A 127 20.64 25.14 8.06
C ASP A 127 20.41 23.71 8.61
N THR A 128 20.82 22.68 7.86
CA THR A 128 20.65 21.27 8.27
C THR A 128 21.93 20.81 8.95
N ILE A 129 22.00 21.02 10.23
CA ILE A 129 23.13 20.60 11.07
C ILE A 129 22.68 19.41 11.91
N SER A 130 23.44 18.32 11.90
CA SER A 130 23.24 17.19 12.81
C SER A 130 23.30 17.66 14.25
N GLY A 131 22.35 17.22 15.09
CA GLY A 131 22.37 17.53 16.51
C GLY A 131 23.63 17.03 17.24
N LEU A 132 24.30 16.02 16.68
CA LEU A 132 25.56 15.49 17.18
C LEU A 132 26.76 16.31 16.70
N ASP A 133 26.69 16.85 15.48
CA ASP A 133 27.81 17.57 14.86
C ASP A 133 27.69 19.09 15.04
N TYR A 134 26.68 19.58 15.80
CA TYR A 134 26.37 21.01 15.92
C TYR A 134 27.59 21.87 16.30
N GLU A 135 28.31 21.48 17.35
CA GLU A 135 29.48 22.26 17.83
C GLU A 135 30.63 22.20 16.82
N TRP A 136 30.82 21.06 16.15
CA TRP A 136 31.84 20.89 15.12
C TRP A 136 31.52 21.71 13.88
N GLU A 137 30.29 21.67 13.40
CA GLU A 137 29.81 22.49 12.28
C GLU A 137 29.89 23.98 12.58
N LEU A 138 29.62 24.38 13.80
CA LEU A 138 29.76 25.77 14.24
C LEU A 138 31.24 26.22 14.17
N LYS A 139 32.17 25.41 14.67
CA LYS A 139 33.64 25.68 14.60
C LYS A 139 34.12 25.73 13.16
N LYS A 140 33.63 24.84 12.32
CA LYS A 140 33.91 24.79 10.89
C LYS A 140 33.43 26.07 10.21
N PHE A 141 32.21 26.48 10.44
CA PHE A 141 31.65 27.72 9.90
C PHE A 141 32.44 28.97 10.32
N GLU A 142 32.88 29.02 11.59
CA GLU A 142 33.69 30.11 12.10
C GLU A 142 35.08 30.11 11.41
N SER A 143 35.70 28.93 11.25
CA SER A 143 37.00 28.78 10.57
C SER A 143 36.92 29.14 9.08
N GLU A 144 35.85 28.76 8.38
CA GLU A 144 35.62 29.14 6.99
C GLU A 144 35.45 30.64 6.82
N LYS A 145 34.78 31.27 7.76
CA LYS A 145 34.60 32.72 7.78
C LYS A 145 35.90 33.50 7.96
N GLU A 146 36.83 32.92 8.76
CA GLU A 146 38.13 33.54 9.04
C GLU A 146 39.17 33.25 7.95
N ASN A 147 39.21 32.01 7.42
CA ASN A 147 40.32 31.52 6.58
C ASN A 147 39.95 31.30 5.11
N GLY A 148 38.66 31.32 4.75
CA GLY A 148 38.17 31.09 3.38
C GLY A 148 38.40 29.67 2.84
N THR A 149 38.63 28.69 3.72
CA THR A 149 38.83 27.27 3.37
C THR A 149 37.67 26.42 3.87
N THR A 150 37.15 25.55 3.02
CA THR A 150 36.07 24.60 3.34
C THR A 150 36.69 23.26 3.76
N GLU A 151 36.57 22.88 5.02
CA GLU A 151 36.86 21.51 5.45
C GLU A 151 35.63 20.63 5.13
N THR A 152 35.87 19.49 4.49
CA THR A 152 34.85 18.49 4.20
C THR A 152 34.93 17.35 5.23
N GLY A 153 33.78 16.98 5.79
CA GLY A 153 33.71 15.87 6.77
C GLY A 153 32.65 16.12 7.84
N HIS A 154 32.64 15.25 8.81
CA HIS A 154 31.78 15.33 10.00
C HIS A 154 32.66 15.30 11.26
N ASP A 155 32.08 15.58 12.44
CA ASP A 155 32.80 15.58 13.69
C ASP A 155 33.43 14.20 13.97
N PRO A 156 34.77 14.10 14.09
CA PRO A 156 35.43 12.84 14.38
C PRO A 156 34.97 12.19 15.70
N GLU A 157 34.45 12.95 16.66
CA GLU A 157 33.93 12.41 17.92
C GLU A 157 32.64 11.60 17.67
N ASN A 158 31.95 11.88 16.57
CA ASN A 158 30.73 11.17 16.13
C ASN A 158 30.99 10.05 15.12
N ASP A 159 32.22 9.78 14.75
CA ASP A 159 32.62 8.71 13.81
C ASP A 159 32.00 7.35 14.16
N ARG A 160 31.78 7.07 15.44
CA ARG A 160 31.13 5.83 15.90
C ARG A 160 29.70 5.70 15.38
N PHE A 161 28.94 6.80 15.28
CA PHE A 161 27.55 6.80 14.80
C PHE A 161 27.52 6.66 13.27
N TRP A 162 28.44 7.31 12.58
CA TRP A 162 28.61 7.15 11.13
C TRP A 162 29.03 5.73 10.79
N LYS A 163 29.93 5.13 11.57
CA LYS A 163 30.32 3.74 11.41
C LYS A 163 29.15 2.79 11.66
N GLU A 164 28.38 3.00 12.73
CA GLU A 164 27.18 2.22 13.03
C GLU A 164 26.16 2.33 11.89
N TYR A 165 25.95 3.52 11.35
CA TYR A 165 25.05 3.76 10.23
C TYR A 165 25.43 2.92 8.99
N GLU A 166 26.67 2.95 8.58
CA GLU A 166 27.13 2.16 7.44
C GLU A 166 27.07 0.64 7.72
N GLU A 167 27.38 0.20 8.93
CA GLU A 167 27.26 -1.20 9.34
C GLU A 167 25.80 -1.68 9.30
N VAL A 168 24.86 -0.89 9.80
CA VAL A 168 23.41 -1.19 9.77
C VAL A 168 22.91 -1.22 8.33
N LYS A 169 23.27 -0.26 7.52
CA LYS A 169 22.88 -0.16 6.10
C LYS A 169 23.36 -1.37 5.28
N GLU A 170 24.61 -1.78 5.43
CA GLU A 170 25.15 -2.97 4.75
C GLU A 170 24.46 -4.26 5.26
N LYS A 171 24.12 -4.32 6.55
CA LYS A 171 23.43 -5.45 7.13
C LYS A 171 21.99 -5.57 6.59
N ILE A 172 21.25 -4.45 6.50
CA ILE A 172 19.91 -4.40 5.87
C ILE A 172 20.00 -4.91 4.44
N LYS A 173 20.91 -4.39 3.64
CA LYS A 173 21.09 -4.77 2.24
C LYS A 173 21.34 -6.27 2.06
N ARG A 174 22.13 -6.86 2.95
CA ARG A 174 22.40 -8.31 2.94
C ARG A 174 21.15 -9.09 3.29
N ILE A 175 20.48 -8.75 4.39
CA ILE A 175 19.27 -9.42 4.87
C ILE A 175 18.15 -9.31 3.83
N ASP A 176 17.91 -8.14 3.24
CA ASP A 176 16.91 -7.92 2.17
C ASP A 176 17.18 -8.84 0.95
N SER A 177 18.45 -8.99 0.55
CA SER A 177 18.81 -9.93 -0.52
C SER A 177 18.49 -11.38 -0.15
N ASP A 178 18.86 -11.80 1.05
CA ASP A 178 18.63 -13.17 1.53
C ASP A 178 17.14 -13.47 1.71
N ILE A 179 16.36 -12.52 2.23
CA ILE A 179 14.89 -12.60 2.31
C ILE A 179 14.27 -12.76 0.93
N LYS A 180 14.71 -12.01 -0.07
CA LYS A 180 14.22 -12.11 -1.45
C LYS A 180 14.49 -13.49 -2.05
N ASP A 181 15.67 -14.03 -1.82
CA ASP A 181 16.04 -15.35 -2.35
C ASP A 181 15.30 -16.48 -1.62
N LEU A 182 15.15 -16.39 -0.31
CA LEU A 182 14.35 -17.33 0.48
C LEU A 182 12.86 -17.31 0.05
N ARG A 183 12.27 -16.14 -0.15
CA ARG A 183 10.88 -16.00 -0.65
C ARG A 183 10.66 -16.70 -1.99
N ARG A 184 11.65 -16.68 -2.88
CA ARG A 184 11.57 -17.35 -4.18
C ARG A 184 11.57 -18.88 -4.06
N GLY A 185 12.29 -19.42 -3.08
CA GLY A 185 12.41 -20.87 -2.84
C GLY A 185 11.33 -21.46 -1.92
N MET A 186 10.68 -20.62 -1.12
CA MET A 186 9.70 -21.08 -0.13
C MET A 186 8.42 -21.57 -0.79
N THR A 187 8.01 -22.81 -0.44
CA THR A 187 6.80 -23.43 -0.99
C THR A 187 5.72 -23.63 0.06
N VAL A 188 4.49 -23.57 -0.40
CA VAL A 188 3.26 -23.74 0.40
C VAL A 188 2.39 -24.81 -0.23
N THR A 189 1.82 -25.70 0.59
CA THR A 189 0.82 -26.65 0.13
C THR A 189 -0.57 -26.20 0.55
N VAL A 190 -1.45 -26.00 -0.45
CA VAL A 190 -2.83 -25.59 -0.24
C VAL A 190 -3.82 -26.58 -0.81
N ARG A 191 -5.06 -26.59 -0.33
CA ARG A 191 -6.15 -27.42 -0.82
C ARG A 191 -6.56 -27.03 -2.25
N GLY A 192 -7.10 -27.99 -3.00
CA GLY A 192 -7.61 -27.74 -4.35
C GLY A 192 -6.55 -27.87 -5.45
N THR A 193 -6.91 -27.49 -6.63
CA THR A 193 -6.07 -27.39 -7.83
C THR A 193 -6.13 -25.98 -8.38
N TRP A 194 -5.15 -25.56 -9.19
CA TRP A 194 -5.19 -24.27 -9.87
C TRP A 194 -6.47 -24.03 -10.65
N LYS A 195 -6.95 -25.11 -11.30
CA LYS A 195 -8.23 -25.04 -12.04
C LYS A 195 -9.39 -24.70 -11.09
N GLN A 196 -9.49 -25.40 -9.95
CA GLN A 196 -10.57 -25.14 -8.99
C GLN A 196 -10.53 -23.71 -8.44
N TRP A 197 -9.36 -23.20 -8.06
CA TRP A 197 -9.21 -21.82 -7.63
C TRP A 197 -9.60 -20.82 -8.72
N ASN A 198 -9.11 -21.03 -9.95
CA ASN A 198 -9.46 -20.16 -11.07
C ASN A 198 -10.95 -20.22 -11.42
N ASP A 199 -11.57 -21.39 -11.35
CA ASP A 199 -13.00 -21.53 -11.59
C ASP A 199 -13.84 -20.84 -10.51
N SER A 200 -13.44 -20.96 -9.22
CA SER A 200 -14.10 -20.25 -8.11
C SER A 200 -13.96 -18.73 -8.20
N ILE A 201 -12.76 -18.23 -8.54
CA ILE A 201 -12.55 -16.79 -8.75
C ILE A 201 -13.42 -16.29 -9.91
N ARG A 202 -13.41 -17.00 -11.05
CA ARG A 202 -14.21 -16.62 -12.20
C ARG A 202 -15.72 -16.60 -11.87
N GLU A 203 -16.22 -17.54 -11.08
CA GLU A 203 -17.63 -17.51 -10.62
C GLU A 203 -17.97 -16.20 -9.89
N LYS A 204 -17.07 -15.72 -9.02
CA LYS A 204 -17.26 -14.46 -8.31
C LYS A 204 -17.08 -13.23 -9.23
N GLU A 205 -16.17 -13.29 -10.19
CA GLU A 205 -16.03 -12.28 -11.24
C GLU A 205 -17.31 -12.20 -12.12
N GLU A 206 -17.85 -13.34 -12.54
CA GLU A 206 -19.09 -13.41 -13.30
C GLU A 206 -20.27 -12.88 -12.48
N TYR A 207 -20.33 -13.19 -11.18
CA TYR A 207 -21.34 -12.65 -10.27
C TYR A 207 -21.31 -11.12 -10.26
N ILE A 208 -20.15 -10.51 -9.94
CA ILE A 208 -20.07 -9.05 -9.86
C ILE A 208 -20.30 -8.39 -11.23
N ASN A 209 -19.80 -8.97 -12.31
CA ASN A 209 -20.02 -8.45 -13.65
C ASN A 209 -21.50 -8.51 -14.04
N SER A 210 -22.20 -9.60 -13.72
CA SER A 210 -23.64 -9.74 -14.04
C SER A 210 -24.51 -8.65 -13.41
N ILE A 211 -24.07 -8.12 -12.26
CA ILE A 211 -24.79 -7.06 -11.56
C ILE A 211 -24.36 -5.67 -12.08
N THR A 212 -23.08 -5.51 -12.42
CA THR A 212 -22.48 -4.17 -12.59
C THR A 212 -22.25 -3.76 -14.04
N ASP A 213 -22.27 -4.70 -15.00
CA ASP A 213 -21.95 -4.41 -16.41
C ASP A 213 -22.96 -3.41 -17.06
N GLU A 214 -24.17 -3.32 -16.50
CA GLU A 214 -25.20 -2.39 -16.98
C GLU A 214 -25.11 -0.99 -16.34
N TYR A 215 -24.19 -0.78 -15.39
CA TYR A 215 -24.13 0.45 -14.61
C TYR A 215 -22.86 1.25 -14.88
N MET A 216 -23.03 2.57 -14.89
CA MET A 216 -21.97 3.55 -14.69
C MET A 216 -22.27 4.37 -13.45
N VAL A 217 -21.25 5.01 -12.90
CA VAL A 217 -21.40 5.82 -11.70
C VAL A 217 -21.31 7.29 -12.06
N GLU A 218 -22.30 8.05 -11.64
CA GLU A 218 -22.27 9.50 -11.73
C GLU A 218 -21.42 10.07 -10.59
N ASP A 219 -20.32 10.75 -10.94
CA ASP A 219 -19.43 11.40 -9.98
C ASP A 219 -19.99 12.77 -9.57
N HIS A 220 -20.81 12.77 -8.52
CA HIS A 220 -21.38 13.99 -7.96
C HIS A 220 -20.33 14.94 -7.39
N ASP A 221 -19.20 14.43 -6.92
CA ASP A 221 -18.14 15.25 -6.37
C ASP A 221 -17.47 16.11 -7.43
N ARG A 222 -17.37 15.58 -8.65
CA ARG A 222 -16.84 16.32 -9.79
C ARG A 222 -17.76 17.47 -10.18
N ILE A 223 -19.08 17.26 -10.08
CA ILE A 223 -20.09 18.28 -10.29
C ILE A 223 -20.05 19.31 -9.18
N VAL A 224 -19.96 18.88 -7.93
CA VAL A 224 -19.89 19.77 -6.74
C VAL A 224 -18.57 20.55 -6.70
N ARG A 225 -17.45 19.95 -7.03
CA ARG A 225 -16.14 20.66 -7.11
C ARG A 225 -16.14 21.76 -8.18
N GLN A 226 -16.90 21.60 -9.26
CA GLN A 226 -17.03 22.65 -10.28
C GLN A 226 -17.96 23.79 -9.87
N HIS A 227 -18.92 23.55 -9.00
CA HIS A 227 -20.01 24.49 -8.70
C HIS A 227 -20.04 25.00 -7.26
N CYS A 228 -19.42 24.30 -6.31
CA CYS A 228 -19.43 24.65 -4.88
C CYS A 228 -18.06 24.41 -4.26
N SER A 229 -17.30 25.45 -4.00
CA SER A 229 -16.09 25.37 -3.21
C SER A 229 -16.42 25.10 -1.73
N GLY A 230 -16.17 23.89 -1.21
CA GLY A 230 -15.99 23.69 0.20
C GLY A 230 -16.79 22.63 0.96
N ILE A 231 -17.51 21.72 0.32
CA ILE A 231 -18.21 20.64 1.05
C ILE A 231 -17.75 19.28 0.51
N TRP A 232 -17.09 18.52 1.39
CA TRP A 232 -16.55 17.17 1.12
C TRP A 232 -17.57 16.11 1.51
N HIS A 233 -18.32 15.58 0.56
CA HIS A 233 -19.05 14.33 0.72
C HIS A 233 -18.97 13.54 -0.57
N PHE A 234 -18.28 12.41 -0.51
CA PHE A 234 -18.19 11.43 -1.59
C PHE A 234 -19.57 10.80 -1.79
N SER A 235 -20.18 11.03 -2.92
CA SER A 235 -21.43 10.39 -3.26
C SER A 235 -21.46 10.02 -4.73
N TYR A 236 -21.53 8.74 -4.95
CA TYR A 236 -21.65 8.14 -6.25
C TYR A 236 -23.09 7.63 -6.41
N THR A 237 -23.70 7.90 -7.53
CA THR A 237 -25.01 7.35 -7.86
C THR A 237 -24.85 6.42 -9.04
N PRO A 238 -25.13 5.11 -8.89
CA PRO A 238 -25.13 4.19 -10.01
C PRO A 238 -26.29 4.52 -10.96
N ARG A 239 -26.01 4.51 -12.27
CA ARG A 239 -26.98 4.75 -13.34
C ARG A 239 -26.85 3.66 -14.38
N LYS A 240 -27.98 3.12 -14.87
CA LYS A 240 -27.94 2.18 -15.99
C LYS A 240 -27.42 2.86 -17.25
N ILE A 241 -26.57 2.16 -17.99
CA ILE A 241 -25.96 2.70 -19.22
C ILE A 241 -27.03 3.12 -20.24
N SER A 242 -28.15 2.41 -20.27
CA SER A 242 -29.30 2.73 -21.13
C SER A 242 -29.99 4.06 -20.82
N GLU A 243 -29.78 4.59 -19.61
CA GLU A 243 -30.44 5.79 -19.08
C GLU A 243 -29.48 7.00 -19.03
N LEU A 244 -28.21 6.82 -19.45
CA LEU A 244 -27.22 7.88 -19.40
C LEU A 244 -27.61 9.04 -20.33
N THR A 245 -27.78 10.22 -19.74
CA THR A 245 -27.82 11.47 -20.48
C THR A 245 -26.39 11.85 -20.93
N LYS A 246 -26.24 12.75 -21.91
CA LYS A 246 -24.95 13.18 -22.45
C LYS A 246 -24.11 14.00 -21.42
N SER A 247 -24.05 13.57 -20.18
CA SER A 247 -23.21 14.18 -19.14
C SER A 247 -21.77 13.70 -19.29
N MET A 248 -20.79 14.59 -19.14
CA MET A 248 -19.35 14.29 -19.25
C MET A 248 -18.77 13.63 -17.97
N TYR A 249 -19.58 13.33 -16.97
CA TYR A 249 -19.13 12.97 -15.63
C TYR A 249 -19.40 11.50 -15.24
N TYR A 250 -19.73 10.67 -16.22
CA TYR A 250 -19.90 9.23 -15.96
C TYR A 250 -18.55 8.52 -16.08
N THR A 251 -18.24 7.73 -15.08
CA THR A 251 -17.08 6.86 -15.09
C THR A 251 -17.48 5.45 -14.72
N LYS A 252 -16.71 4.48 -15.14
CA LYS A 252 -16.89 3.11 -14.67
C LYS A 252 -16.56 3.07 -13.18
N TRP A 253 -17.44 2.48 -12.38
CA TRP A 253 -17.34 2.49 -10.94
C TRP A 253 -16.00 1.92 -10.41
N TRP A 254 -15.38 0.99 -11.16
CA TRP A 254 -14.08 0.43 -10.81
C TRP A 254 -12.89 1.35 -11.12
N GLU A 255 -13.05 2.35 -11.96
CA GLU A 255 -12.03 3.36 -12.23
C GLU A 255 -11.92 4.38 -11.09
N LEU A 256 -12.92 4.43 -10.20
CA LEU A 256 -12.89 5.28 -9.00
C LEU A 256 -11.97 4.70 -7.90
N ALA A 257 -11.51 3.47 -8.07
CA ALA A 257 -10.68 2.78 -7.09
C ALA A 257 -9.21 3.25 -7.05
N SER A 258 -8.77 4.05 -8.03
CA SER A 258 -7.38 4.50 -8.14
C SER A 258 -7.02 5.72 -7.27
N ASP A 259 -7.99 6.28 -6.54
CA ASP A 259 -7.79 7.51 -5.76
C ASP A 259 -7.78 7.28 -4.23
N TYR A 260 -7.54 6.00 -3.80
CA TYR A 260 -7.38 5.66 -2.38
C TYR A 260 -6.08 4.91 -2.13
#